data_982a3d1532dc39466b93b1fb50b7e191
#
_entry.id   982a3d1532dc39466b93b1fb50b7e191
#
_cell.length_a   1.000
_cell.length_b   1.000
_cell.length_c   1.000
_cell.angle_alpha   90.00
_cell.angle_beta   90.00
_cell.angle_gamma   90.00
#
_symmetry.space_group_name_H-M   'P 1'
#
loop_
_entity.id
_entity.type
_entity.pdbx_description
1 polymer ?
#
loop_
_entity_poly.entity_id
_entity_poly.type
_entity_poly.pdbx_seq_one_letter_code
_entity_poly.pdbx_strand_id
1 'polypeptide(L)'
;DAREELALEAHNETHYCTTAMKISKIIATTTAQWNIMRGKKSVGYIKNLRDEPGVRVMAKPMGVVGCVMPSTNPIVTIAANGMMSIKCRNACIIAPHPSAKNVSKKTVDMVRKEIAALGAPADLIQVIEPEFCSVQATDEMLAQCDVNIATGGPGMVKAVYSCGRPGFGVGQGNCQEIICDDYEDLD
;
A
#
# COMPACT_ATOMS: atom_id res chain seq x y z
N ASP A 1 7.20 -13.08 -17.18
CA ASP A 1 7.12 -11.68 -16.75
C ASP A 1 6.60 -11.64 -15.31
N ALA A 2 7.29 -10.92 -14.43
CA ALA A 2 6.91 -10.81 -13.00
C ALA A 2 5.45 -10.41 -12.78
N ARG A 3 4.88 -9.61 -13.66
CA ARG A 3 3.48 -9.16 -13.59
C ARG A 3 2.49 -10.29 -13.82
N GLU A 4 2.77 -11.17 -14.77
CA GLU A 4 1.94 -12.31 -15.09
C GLU A 4 1.95 -13.33 -13.95
N GLU A 5 3.13 -13.61 -13.41
CA GLU A 5 3.31 -14.49 -12.28
C GLU A 5 2.57 -14.00 -11.03
N LEU A 6 2.78 -12.73 -10.63
CA LEU A 6 2.09 -12.14 -9.48
C LEU A 6 0.58 -12.04 -9.69
N ALA A 7 0.12 -11.71 -10.90
CA ALA A 7 -1.30 -11.62 -11.20
C ALA A 7 -2.01 -12.98 -11.10
N LEU A 8 -1.35 -14.05 -11.59
CA LEU A 8 -1.86 -15.41 -11.49
C LEU A 8 -1.95 -15.87 -10.03
N GLU A 9 -0.89 -15.66 -9.26
CA GLU A 9 -0.90 -16.01 -7.83
C GLU A 9 -1.93 -15.24 -7.03
N ALA A 10 -2.05 -13.93 -7.28
CA ALA A 10 -3.08 -13.13 -6.63
C ALA A 10 -4.50 -13.56 -7.01
N HIS A 11 -4.72 -14.01 -8.25
CA HIS A 11 -6.00 -14.59 -8.64
C HIS A 11 -6.27 -15.90 -7.89
N ASN A 12 -5.30 -16.80 -7.85
CA ASN A 12 -5.44 -18.10 -7.21
C ASN A 12 -5.64 -17.99 -5.69
N GLU A 13 -4.97 -17.05 -5.04
CA GLU A 13 -5.05 -16.88 -3.58
C GLU A 13 -6.29 -16.08 -3.15
N THR A 14 -6.65 -15.02 -3.87
CA THR A 14 -7.72 -14.11 -3.44
C THR A 14 -9.06 -14.38 -4.11
N HIS A 15 -9.09 -15.08 -5.23
CA HIS A 15 -10.25 -15.31 -6.09
C HIS A 15 -10.95 -14.03 -6.61
N TYR A 16 -10.31 -12.86 -6.47
CA TYR A 16 -10.82 -11.59 -7.01
C TYR A 16 -10.29 -11.33 -8.42
N CYS A 17 -11.15 -10.89 -9.31
CA CYS A 17 -10.83 -10.52 -10.69
C CYS A 17 -10.14 -11.63 -11.51
N THR A 18 -10.08 -11.46 -12.82
CA THR A 18 -9.30 -12.36 -13.69
C THR A 18 -7.82 -11.97 -13.68
N THR A 19 -6.94 -12.90 -14.05
CA THR A 19 -5.50 -12.63 -14.20
C THR A 19 -5.24 -11.48 -15.17
N ALA A 20 -5.96 -11.42 -16.30
CA ALA A 20 -5.83 -10.34 -17.29
C ALA A 20 -6.17 -8.97 -16.71
N MET A 21 -7.26 -8.88 -15.92
CA MET A 21 -7.63 -7.64 -15.22
C MET A 21 -6.59 -7.23 -14.19
N LYS A 22 -6.00 -8.20 -13.46
CA LYS A 22 -4.93 -7.92 -12.50
C LYS A 22 -3.67 -7.40 -13.19
N ILE A 23 -3.27 -7.96 -14.33
CA ILE A 23 -2.13 -7.48 -15.12
C ILE A 23 -2.35 -6.03 -15.56
N SER A 24 -3.51 -5.75 -16.16
CA SER A 24 -3.87 -4.40 -16.58
C SER A 24 -3.83 -3.41 -15.43
N LYS A 25 -4.34 -3.81 -14.27
CA LYS A 25 -4.36 -3.00 -13.05
C LYS A 25 -2.95 -2.74 -12.51
N ILE A 26 -2.09 -3.76 -12.48
CA ILE A 26 -0.69 -3.60 -12.06
C ILE A 26 -0.02 -2.54 -12.95
N ILE A 27 -0.11 -2.69 -14.28
CA ILE A 27 0.51 -1.76 -15.23
C ILE A 27 -0.02 -0.34 -15.04
N ALA A 28 -1.34 -0.17 -15.08
CA ALA A 28 -1.97 1.15 -15.01
C ALA A 28 -1.64 1.86 -13.68
N THR A 29 -1.80 1.16 -12.54
CA THR A 29 -1.64 1.76 -11.22
C THR A 29 -0.18 2.09 -10.92
N THR A 30 0.75 1.17 -11.18
CA THR A 30 2.18 1.43 -10.90
C THR A 30 2.74 2.51 -11.81
N THR A 31 2.33 2.54 -13.07
CA THR A 31 2.71 3.61 -14.02
C THR A 31 2.15 4.96 -13.60
N ALA A 32 0.87 5.02 -13.24
CA ALA A 32 0.25 6.25 -12.75
C ALA A 32 0.94 6.76 -11.47
N GLN A 33 1.20 5.86 -10.51
CA GLN A 33 1.89 6.20 -9.27
C GLN A 33 3.31 6.75 -9.54
N TRP A 34 4.07 6.09 -10.42
CA TRP A 34 5.38 6.56 -10.83
C TRP A 34 5.32 7.96 -11.45
N ASN A 35 4.39 8.20 -12.38
CA ASN A 35 4.24 9.47 -13.07
C ASN A 35 3.85 10.62 -12.10
N ILE A 36 2.99 10.32 -11.12
CA ILE A 36 2.61 11.29 -10.08
C ILE A 36 3.82 11.68 -9.22
N MET A 37 4.70 10.74 -8.91
CA MET A 37 5.85 10.97 -8.02
C MET A 37 7.10 11.47 -8.73
N ARG A 38 7.26 11.13 -10.01
CA ARG A 38 8.44 11.47 -10.80
C ARG A 38 8.67 12.99 -10.81
N GLY A 39 9.91 13.38 -10.55
CA GLY A 39 10.29 14.80 -10.56
C GLY A 39 9.84 15.62 -9.34
N LYS A 40 8.94 15.10 -8.51
CA LYS A 40 8.53 15.81 -7.29
C LYS A 40 9.58 15.70 -6.19
N LYS A 41 9.92 16.81 -5.59
CA LYS A 41 10.81 16.86 -4.42
C LYS A 41 10.05 16.36 -3.19
N SER A 42 10.63 15.38 -2.48
CA SER A 42 10.00 14.72 -1.33
C SER A 42 10.83 14.82 -0.05
N VAL A 43 12.03 15.43 -0.11
CA VAL A 43 12.94 15.54 1.04
C VAL A 43 13.64 16.87 1.04
N GLY A 44 13.93 17.40 2.22
CA GLY A 44 14.60 18.67 2.42
C GLY A 44 13.69 19.87 2.15
N TYR A 45 14.26 21.02 1.89
CA TYR A 45 13.49 22.25 1.68
C TYR A 45 12.63 22.16 0.41
N ILE A 46 11.32 22.35 0.56
CA ILE A 46 10.34 22.36 -0.52
C ILE A 46 9.97 23.82 -0.80
N LYS A 47 10.50 24.35 -1.91
CA LYS A 47 10.21 25.69 -2.36
C LYS A 47 8.76 25.80 -2.83
N ASN A 48 8.09 26.88 -2.47
CA ASN A 48 6.74 27.24 -2.94
C ASN A 48 5.61 26.26 -2.54
N LEU A 49 5.77 25.50 -1.44
CA LEU A 49 4.64 24.70 -0.92
C LEU A 49 3.62 25.58 -0.18
N ARG A 50 4.08 26.71 0.38
CA ARG A 50 3.26 27.80 0.93
C ARG A 50 3.88 29.13 0.54
N ASP A 51 3.09 30.01 -0.06
CA ASP A 51 3.52 31.37 -0.45
C ASP A 51 3.37 32.37 0.71
N GLU A 52 3.55 31.92 1.94
CA GLU A 52 3.48 32.76 3.13
C GLU A 52 4.87 33.36 3.44
N PRO A 53 5.00 34.70 3.53
CA PRO A 53 6.27 35.32 3.89
C PRO A 53 6.81 34.80 5.23
N GLY A 54 8.09 34.43 5.26
CA GLY A 54 8.73 33.92 6.47
C GLY A 54 8.52 32.43 6.76
N VAL A 55 7.65 31.75 6.03
CA VAL A 55 7.42 30.30 6.19
C VAL A 55 8.35 29.49 5.28
N ARG A 56 9.03 28.51 5.86
CA ARG A 56 9.84 27.53 5.12
C ARG A 56 9.30 26.13 5.40
N VAL A 57 9.00 25.37 4.35
CA VAL A 57 8.53 24.00 4.46
C VAL A 57 9.70 23.05 4.19
N MET A 58 9.97 22.17 5.14
CA MET A 58 10.99 21.14 5.02
C MET A 58 10.36 19.74 5.18
N ALA A 59 10.50 18.92 4.15
CA ALA A 59 10.10 17.52 4.22
C ALA A 59 11.22 16.70 4.88
N LYS A 60 10.84 15.93 5.90
CA LYS A 60 11.72 15.01 6.62
C LYS A 60 11.10 13.60 6.57
N PRO A 61 11.91 12.54 6.59
CA PRO A 61 11.39 11.20 6.78
C PRO A 61 10.69 11.07 8.13
N MET A 62 9.68 10.23 8.19
CA MET A 62 8.99 9.87 9.43
C MET A 62 9.74 8.76 10.18
N GLY A 63 10.40 7.85 9.45
CA GLY A 63 11.08 6.68 9.98
C GLY A 63 10.57 5.40 9.34
N VAL A 64 9.87 4.58 10.10
CA VAL A 64 9.27 3.31 9.65
C VAL A 64 7.77 3.50 9.43
N VAL A 65 7.29 3.14 8.24
CA VAL A 65 5.88 3.20 7.85
C VAL A 65 5.26 1.81 7.97
N GLY A 66 4.28 1.66 8.85
CA GLY A 66 3.44 0.45 8.91
C GLY A 66 2.37 0.51 7.82
N CYS A 67 2.31 -0.51 6.97
CA CYS A 67 1.41 -0.56 5.81
C CYS A 67 0.50 -1.77 5.88
N VAL A 68 -0.80 -1.57 6.14
CA VAL A 68 -1.80 -2.64 6.14
C VAL A 68 -2.43 -2.78 4.77
N MET A 69 -2.35 -4.00 4.21
CA MET A 69 -2.76 -4.29 2.84
C MET A 69 -4.19 -4.80 2.73
N PRO A 70 -4.92 -4.41 1.70
CA PRO A 70 -6.23 -4.99 1.40
C PRO A 70 -6.08 -6.34 0.68
N SER A 71 -7.11 -7.19 0.76
CA SER A 71 -7.19 -8.44 0.01
C SER A 71 -7.41 -8.23 -1.49
N THR A 72 -8.12 -7.16 -1.85
CA THR A 72 -8.54 -6.90 -3.23
C THR A 72 -7.39 -6.52 -4.17
N ASN A 73 -6.40 -5.79 -3.67
CA ASN A 73 -5.31 -5.21 -4.46
C ASN A 73 -3.95 -5.27 -3.75
N PRO A 74 -3.49 -6.42 -3.26
CA PRO A 74 -2.28 -6.49 -2.47
C PRO A 74 -1.04 -6.00 -3.24
N ILE A 75 -0.82 -6.46 -4.47
CA ILE A 75 0.37 -6.17 -5.27
C ILE A 75 0.54 -4.66 -5.53
N VAL A 76 -0.51 -4.03 -6.06
CA VAL A 76 -0.45 -2.61 -6.43
C VAL A 76 -0.34 -1.69 -5.22
N THR A 77 -0.96 -2.08 -4.10
CA THR A 77 -0.89 -1.32 -2.85
C THR A 77 0.51 -1.42 -2.23
N ILE A 78 1.12 -2.60 -2.24
CA ILE A 78 2.51 -2.80 -1.82
C ILE A 78 3.45 -1.94 -2.66
N ALA A 79 3.31 -2.00 -3.99
CA ALA A 79 4.14 -1.21 -4.90
C ALA A 79 3.98 0.30 -4.65
N ALA A 80 2.75 0.79 -4.51
CA ALA A 80 2.47 2.20 -4.27
C ALA A 80 3.04 2.68 -2.92
N ASN A 81 2.73 1.97 -1.83
CA ASN A 81 3.18 2.35 -0.50
C ASN A 81 4.71 2.21 -0.36
N GLY A 82 5.30 1.16 -0.94
CA GLY A 82 6.75 0.99 -0.98
C GLY A 82 7.45 2.12 -1.73
N MET A 83 6.97 2.47 -2.93
CA MET A 83 7.52 3.59 -3.70
C MET A 83 7.41 4.93 -2.96
N MET A 84 6.26 5.21 -2.33
CA MET A 84 6.08 6.45 -1.55
C MET A 84 7.01 6.49 -0.34
N SER A 85 7.10 5.40 0.41
CA SER A 85 7.94 5.30 1.60
C SER A 85 9.40 5.52 1.26
N ILE A 86 9.94 4.76 0.32
CA ILE A 86 11.35 4.83 -0.09
C ILE A 86 11.68 6.19 -0.71
N LYS A 87 10.80 6.73 -1.56
CA LYS A 87 11.00 8.09 -2.12
C LYS A 87 11.12 9.16 -1.05
N CYS A 88 10.40 9.01 0.05
CA CYS A 88 10.44 9.93 1.20
C CYS A 88 11.52 9.55 2.24
N ARG A 89 12.42 8.61 1.91
CA ARG A 89 13.49 8.08 2.77
C ARG A 89 12.97 7.40 4.04
N ASN A 90 11.83 6.76 3.97
CA ASN A 90 11.31 5.89 5.01
C ASN A 90 11.57 4.43 4.65
N ALA A 91 11.71 3.57 5.66
CA ALA A 91 11.48 2.15 5.52
C ALA A 91 9.98 1.84 5.66
N CYS A 92 9.54 0.67 5.21
CA CYS A 92 8.16 0.26 5.45
C CYS A 92 8.06 -1.23 5.78
N ILE A 93 7.05 -1.56 6.60
CA ILE A 93 6.69 -2.92 6.96
C ILE A 93 5.27 -3.18 6.45
N ILE A 94 5.13 -4.25 5.70
CA ILE A 94 3.86 -4.67 5.10
C ILE A 94 3.18 -5.67 6.02
N ALA A 95 1.96 -5.35 6.48
CA ALA A 95 1.06 -6.30 7.11
C ALA A 95 0.07 -6.81 6.05
N PRO A 96 0.21 -8.04 5.56
CA PRO A 96 -0.65 -8.58 4.52
C PRO A 96 -2.04 -8.91 5.07
N HIS A 97 -3.04 -8.90 4.18
CA HIS A 97 -4.33 -9.48 4.51
C HIS A 97 -4.20 -11.01 4.56
N PRO A 98 -4.85 -11.72 5.51
CA PRO A 98 -4.74 -13.18 5.62
C PRO A 98 -5.05 -13.96 4.33
N SER A 99 -6.01 -13.51 3.53
CA SER A 99 -6.37 -14.11 2.24
C SER A 99 -5.47 -13.67 1.05
N ALA A 100 -4.38 -12.96 1.31
CA ALA A 100 -3.43 -12.50 0.29
C ALA A 100 -2.00 -12.49 0.83
N LYS A 101 -1.72 -13.28 1.85
CA LYS A 101 -0.44 -13.25 2.58
C LYS A 101 0.74 -13.77 1.76
N ASN A 102 0.52 -14.82 0.96
CA ASN A 102 1.58 -15.44 0.17
C ASN A 102 1.96 -14.57 -1.03
N VAL A 103 0.98 -14.07 -1.77
CA VAL A 103 1.25 -13.15 -2.89
C VAL A 103 1.87 -11.82 -2.40
N SER A 104 1.48 -11.36 -1.21
CA SER A 104 2.10 -10.18 -0.59
C SER A 104 3.56 -10.43 -0.25
N LYS A 105 3.89 -11.57 0.37
CA LYS A 105 5.26 -11.98 0.66
C LYS A 105 6.10 -12.03 -0.61
N LYS A 106 5.61 -12.73 -1.63
CA LYS A 106 6.30 -12.83 -2.91
C LYS A 106 6.53 -11.47 -3.57
N THR A 107 5.52 -10.60 -3.54
CA THR A 107 5.66 -9.23 -4.07
C THR A 107 6.77 -8.47 -3.36
N VAL A 108 6.82 -8.52 -2.03
CA VAL A 108 7.86 -7.86 -1.24
C VAL A 108 9.24 -8.47 -1.54
N ASP A 109 9.37 -9.78 -1.62
CA ASP A 109 10.64 -10.45 -1.94
C ASP A 109 11.18 -10.04 -3.31
N MET A 110 10.33 -9.94 -4.32
CA MET A 110 10.71 -9.44 -5.64
C MET A 110 11.20 -7.99 -5.57
N VAL A 111 10.51 -7.11 -4.86
CA VAL A 111 10.91 -5.72 -4.66
C VAL A 111 12.25 -5.63 -3.91
N ARG A 112 12.43 -6.41 -2.85
CA ARG A 112 13.68 -6.49 -2.07
C ARG A 112 14.87 -6.89 -2.94
N LYS A 113 14.68 -7.88 -3.81
CA LYS A 113 15.70 -8.33 -4.76
C LYS A 113 16.14 -7.21 -5.70
N GLU A 114 15.19 -6.47 -6.26
CA GLU A 114 15.50 -5.33 -7.14
C GLU A 114 16.18 -4.17 -6.40
N ILE A 115 15.74 -3.87 -5.20
CA ILE A 115 16.37 -2.84 -4.33
C ILE A 115 17.82 -3.23 -4.05
N ALA A 116 18.09 -4.48 -3.68
CA ALA A 116 19.43 -4.97 -3.42
C ALA A 116 20.31 -4.95 -4.68
N ALA A 117 19.76 -5.29 -5.85
CA ALA A 117 20.47 -5.22 -7.13
C ALA A 117 20.89 -3.79 -7.50
N LEU A 118 20.16 -2.79 -7.03
CA LEU A 118 20.49 -1.36 -7.17
C LEU A 118 21.48 -0.85 -6.10
N GLY A 119 21.96 -1.72 -5.20
CA GLY A 119 22.92 -1.39 -4.16
C GLY A 119 22.31 -0.72 -2.92
N ALA A 120 20.98 -0.73 -2.78
CA ALA A 120 20.31 -0.22 -1.59
C ALA A 120 20.00 -1.34 -0.59
N PRO A 121 19.83 -1.04 0.73
CA PRO A 121 19.48 -2.05 1.71
C PRO A 121 18.15 -2.73 1.38
N ALA A 122 18.12 -4.07 1.34
CA ALA A 122 16.91 -4.83 1.08
C ALA A 122 15.84 -4.62 2.19
N ASP A 123 16.27 -4.24 3.37
CA ASP A 123 15.40 -4.03 4.54
C ASP A 123 14.60 -2.73 4.53
N LEU A 124 14.73 -1.94 3.46
CA LEU A 124 13.87 -0.77 3.23
C LEU A 124 12.39 -1.15 3.07
N ILE A 125 12.09 -2.37 2.65
CA ILE A 125 10.74 -2.92 2.64
C ILE A 125 10.75 -4.33 3.24
N GLN A 126 9.88 -4.56 4.21
CA GLN A 126 9.74 -5.83 4.89
C GLN A 126 8.26 -6.25 4.92
N VAL A 127 7.99 -7.49 5.27
CA VAL A 127 6.63 -8.03 5.37
C VAL A 127 6.53 -8.91 6.60
N ILE A 128 5.37 -8.90 7.26
CA ILE A 128 5.04 -9.91 8.27
C ILE A 128 4.93 -11.25 7.54
N GLU A 129 5.76 -12.22 7.93
CA GLU A 129 5.79 -13.53 7.30
C GLU A 129 4.42 -14.22 7.37
N PRO A 130 4.03 -14.99 6.36
CA PRO A 130 2.69 -15.61 6.26
C PRO A 130 2.27 -16.43 7.47
N GLU A 131 3.20 -17.11 8.14
CA GLU A 131 2.94 -17.88 9.35
C GLU A 131 2.60 -17.03 10.58
N PHE A 132 3.05 -15.79 10.62
CA PHE A 132 2.77 -14.83 11.70
C PHE A 132 1.66 -13.83 11.35
N CYS A 133 1.06 -13.96 10.14
CA CYS A 133 -0.01 -13.07 9.70
C CYS A 133 -1.25 -13.21 10.59
N SER A 134 -1.43 -12.25 11.50
CA SER A 134 -2.52 -12.21 12.47
C SER A 134 -2.93 -10.77 12.80
N VAL A 135 -4.10 -10.60 13.40
CA VAL A 135 -4.55 -9.30 13.91
C VAL A 135 -3.57 -8.79 14.97
N GLN A 136 -3.14 -9.68 15.89
CA GLN A 136 -2.20 -9.32 16.94
C GLN A 136 -0.87 -8.81 16.38
N ALA A 137 -0.27 -9.51 15.42
CA ALA A 137 0.98 -9.07 14.79
C ALA A 137 0.81 -7.73 14.05
N THR A 138 -0.37 -7.51 13.45
CA THR A 138 -0.69 -6.22 12.82
C THR A 138 -0.80 -5.12 13.87
N ASP A 139 -1.48 -5.33 14.97
CA ASP A 139 -1.62 -4.35 16.07
C ASP A 139 -0.26 -4.02 16.70
N GLU A 140 0.61 -5.01 16.91
CA GLU A 140 1.97 -4.81 17.39
C GLU A 140 2.80 -3.97 16.41
N MET A 141 2.71 -4.26 15.10
CA MET A 141 3.36 -3.44 14.08
C MET A 141 2.86 -2.00 14.11
N LEU A 142 1.53 -1.78 14.18
CA LEU A 142 0.93 -0.45 14.24
C LEU A 142 1.41 0.35 15.46
N ALA A 143 1.60 -0.30 16.60
CA ALA A 143 2.08 0.35 17.82
C ALA A 143 3.57 0.72 17.78
N GLN A 144 4.38 0.00 16.99
CA GLN A 144 5.84 0.20 16.92
C GLN A 144 6.28 1.11 15.77
N CYS A 145 5.52 1.18 14.68
CA CYS A 145 5.86 2.04 13.54
C CYS A 145 5.69 3.53 13.86
N ASP A 146 6.44 4.39 13.17
CA ASP A 146 6.40 5.84 13.38
C ASP A 146 5.16 6.49 12.75
N VAL A 147 4.65 5.91 11.67
CA VAL A 147 3.41 6.31 11.00
C VAL A 147 2.77 5.10 10.33
N ASN A 148 1.45 5.07 10.28
CA ASN A 148 0.70 3.94 9.73
C ASN A 148 -0.18 4.35 8.56
N ILE A 149 -0.25 3.49 7.54
CA ILE A 149 -1.14 3.62 6.39
C ILE A 149 -1.93 2.31 6.27
N ALA A 150 -3.25 2.38 6.33
CA ALA A 150 -4.06 1.20 6.15
C ALA A 150 -5.15 1.39 5.10
N THR A 151 -5.33 0.36 4.29
CA THR A 151 -6.46 0.24 3.37
C THR A 151 -7.24 -1.01 3.75
N GLY A 152 -8.48 -0.84 4.18
CA GLY A 152 -9.26 -1.99 4.65
C GLY A 152 -10.66 -1.63 5.12
N GLY A 153 -11.31 -2.56 5.78
CA GLY A 153 -12.63 -2.37 6.36
C GLY A 153 -12.65 -1.42 7.56
N PRO A 154 -13.84 -1.04 8.06
CA PRO A 154 -13.99 -0.07 9.15
C PRO A 154 -13.23 -0.44 10.42
N GLY A 155 -13.14 -1.73 10.76
CA GLY A 155 -12.40 -2.21 11.91
C GLY A 155 -10.91 -1.89 11.83
N MET A 156 -10.30 -2.08 10.66
CA MET A 156 -8.89 -1.78 10.44
C MET A 156 -8.62 -0.26 10.45
N VAL A 157 -9.49 0.52 9.85
CA VAL A 157 -9.42 1.99 9.91
C VAL A 157 -9.47 2.47 11.36
N LYS A 158 -10.38 1.90 12.18
CA LYS A 158 -10.46 2.21 13.60
C LYS A 158 -9.17 1.81 14.35
N ALA A 159 -8.61 0.64 14.08
CA ALA A 159 -7.36 0.18 14.70
C ALA A 159 -6.21 1.16 14.42
N VAL A 160 -6.04 1.61 13.18
CA VAL A 160 -5.02 2.60 12.80
C VAL A 160 -5.17 3.92 13.55
N TYR A 161 -6.40 4.45 13.64
CA TYR A 161 -6.62 5.71 14.36
C TYR A 161 -6.55 5.58 15.89
N SER A 162 -6.61 4.35 16.41
CA SER A 162 -6.56 4.07 17.85
C SER A 162 -5.23 3.54 18.35
N CYS A 163 -4.25 3.29 17.47
CA CYS A 163 -2.95 2.68 17.84
C CYS A 163 -1.99 3.62 18.58
N GLY A 164 -2.36 4.88 18.78
CA GLY A 164 -1.51 5.87 19.46
C GLY A 164 -0.36 6.42 18.62
N ARG A 165 -0.33 6.12 17.32
CA ARG A 165 0.64 6.63 16.34
C ARG A 165 -0.07 7.42 15.24
N PRO A 166 0.59 8.37 14.58
CA PRO A 166 0.03 9.01 13.39
C PRO A 166 -0.40 7.96 12.36
N GLY A 167 -1.60 8.12 11.79
CA GLY A 167 -2.11 7.13 10.85
C GLY A 167 -3.05 7.71 9.82
N PHE A 168 -3.09 7.05 8.66
CA PHE A 168 -3.97 7.34 7.54
C PHE A 168 -4.75 6.07 7.20
N GLY A 169 -6.03 6.07 7.53
CA GLY A 169 -6.94 4.96 7.23
C GLY A 169 -7.82 5.28 6.03
N VAL A 170 -7.86 4.37 5.06
CA VAL A 170 -8.76 4.43 3.91
C VAL A 170 -9.75 3.27 4.01
N GLY A 171 -11.01 3.60 4.17
CA GLY A 171 -12.11 2.65 4.28
C GLY A 171 -12.66 2.19 2.93
N GLN A 172 -13.78 1.48 3.00
CA GLN A 172 -14.52 1.03 1.83
C GLN A 172 -15.17 2.21 1.12
N GLY A 173 -15.24 2.14 -0.21
CA GLY A 173 -16.08 3.03 -1.00
C GLY A 173 -17.56 2.71 -0.80
N ASN A 174 -18.44 3.67 -1.08
CA ASN A 174 -19.87 3.43 -1.17
C ASN A 174 -20.21 3.03 -2.60
N CYS A 175 -20.82 1.86 -2.78
CA CYS A 175 -21.33 1.41 -4.07
C CYS A 175 -22.59 2.21 -4.38
N GLN A 176 -22.62 2.83 -5.57
CA GLN A 176 -23.82 3.50 -6.08
C GLN A 176 -24.51 2.54 -7.05
N GLU A 177 -25.77 2.29 -6.80
CA GLU A 177 -26.62 1.47 -7.65
C GLU A 177 -27.74 2.33 -8.24
N ILE A 178 -27.87 2.29 -9.55
CA ILE A 178 -28.92 3.02 -10.27
C ILE A 178 -29.81 1.96 -10.90
N ILE A 179 -31.09 1.93 -10.47
CA ILE A 179 -32.10 1.05 -11.01
C ILE A 179 -32.96 1.89 -11.94
N CYS A 180 -33.06 1.48 -13.19
CA CYS A 180 -33.89 2.14 -14.18
C CYS A 180 -35.37 1.80 -13.95
N ASP A 181 -36.27 2.74 -14.27
CA ASP A 181 -37.72 2.58 -14.05
C ASP A 181 -38.34 1.42 -14.84
N ASP A 182 -37.66 0.94 -15.87
CA ASP A 182 -38.08 -0.17 -16.75
C ASP A 182 -37.52 -1.54 -16.29
N TYR A 183 -36.82 -1.61 -15.15
CA TYR A 183 -36.32 -2.86 -14.61
C TYR A 183 -37.42 -3.54 -13.77
N GLU A 184 -37.91 -4.71 -14.23
CA GLU A 184 -39.06 -5.40 -13.65
C GLU A 184 -38.69 -6.48 -12.61
N ASP A 185 -37.42 -6.88 -12.49
CA ASP A 185 -36.96 -7.99 -11.64
C ASP A 185 -36.03 -7.47 -10.55
N LEU A 186 -36.62 -7.16 -9.38
CA LEU A 186 -35.90 -6.67 -8.18
C LEU A 186 -35.76 -7.75 -7.09
N ASP A 187 -36.13 -9.03 -7.37
CA ASP A 187 -36.10 -10.15 -6.41
C ASP A 187 -34.73 -10.86 -6.37
#